data_efb4ee2663e2db042b44305f13e81592
#
_entry.id   efb4ee2663e2db042b44305f13e81592
#
_cell.length_a   1.000
_cell.length_b   1.000
_cell.length_c   1.000
_cell.angle_alpha   90.00
_cell.angle_beta   90.00
_cell.angle_gamma   90.00
#
_symmetry.space_group_name_H-M   'P 1'
#
loop_
_entity.id
_entity.type
_entity.pdbx_description
1 polymer ?
#
loop_
_entity_poly.entity_id
_entity_poly.type
_entity_poly.pdbx_seq_one_letter_code
_entity_poly.pdbx_strand_id
1 'polypeptide(L)'
;MDSFQPNCCSEHEELKVVMLCAPSKLDVPDLTIAENVGWDATVNHVKAMDNFMGFKTTLENAGVKVIDYSEELSPDVKTISEQLINRYFVRDLACVIGNSMFYGAAGSSLRRSEYPHAHSLLEKWFPEKKLNNLLLL
;
A
#
# COMPACT_ATOMS: atom_id res chain seq x y z
N MET A 1 1.57 7.68 18.41
CA MET A 1 1.25 7.82 16.98
C MET A 1 0.06 8.76 16.85
N ASP A 2 0.19 9.80 16.06
CA ASP A 2 -0.93 10.73 15.85
C ASP A 2 -2.08 9.97 15.18
N SER A 3 -3.29 10.13 15.72
CA SER A 3 -4.48 9.58 15.08
C SER A 3 -4.73 10.34 13.78
N PHE A 4 -4.82 9.62 12.67
CA PHE A 4 -5.23 10.23 11.40
C PHE A 4 -6.75 10.17 11.28
N GLN A 5 -7.34 11.25 10.80
CA GLN A 5 -8.74 11.21 10.40
C GLN A 5 -8.79 11.20 8.87
N PRO A 6 -9.30 10.11 8.27
CA PRO A 6 -9.48 10.10 6.82
C PRO A 6 -10.49 11.18 6.43
N ASN A 7 -10.16 11.94 5.41
CA ASN A 7 -11.04 12.95 4.82
C ASN A 7 -10.64 13.14 3.35
N CYS A 8 -11.38 12.52 2.45
CA CYS A 8 -11.14 12.60 1.02
C CYS A 8 -12.48 12.77 0.30
N CYS A 9 -12.80 13.98 -0.07
CA CYS A 9 -14.07 14.30 -0.73
C CYS A 9 -13.93 14.52 -2.26
N SER A 10 -12.71 14.66 -2.75
CA SER A 10 -12.43 14.90 -4.17
C SER A 10 -11.01 14.48 -4.53
N GLU A 11 -10.82 14.05 -5.78
CA GLU A 11 -9.48 13.79 -6.36
C GLU A 11 -8.74 15.10 -6.73
N HIS A 12 -9.42 16.25 -6.65
CA HIS A 12 -8.87 17.56 -6.99
C HIS A 12 -8.46 18.40 -5.77
N GLU A 13 -8.67 17.88 -4.56
CA GLU A 13 -8.22 18.55 -3.35
C GLU A 13 -6.70 18.44 -3.17
N GLU A 14 -6.14 19.39 -2.42
CA GLU A 14 -4.73 19.35 -2.04
C GLU A 14 -4.41 18.07 -1.28
N LEU A 15 -3.44 17.30 -1.76
CA LEU A 15 -2.96 16.09 -1.09
C LEU A 15 -2.17 16.47 0.16
N LYS A 16 -2.64 16.09 1.33
CA LYS A 16 -2.00 16.40 2.63
C LYS A 16 -1.28 15.22 3.25
N VAL A 17 -1.87 14.05 3.13
CA VAL A 17 -1.32 12.81 3.69
C VAL A 17 -1.51 11.68 2.69
N VAL A 18 -0.48 10.90 2.47
CA VAL A 18 -0.54 9.71 1.61
C VAL A 18 0.09 8.52 2.30
N MET A 19 -0.53 7.35 2.14
CA MET A 19 0.06 6.08 2.54
C MET A 19 0.72 5.44 1.34
N LEU A 20 1.98 5.09 1.47
CA LEU A 20 2.77 4.34 0.49
C LEU A 20 3.22 3.01 1.10
N CYS A 21 3.75 2.14 0.26
CA CYS A 21 4.46 0.95 0.70
C CYS A 21 5.71 0.77 -0.15
N ALA A 22 6.85 0.59 0.51
CA ALA A 22 8.09 0.24 -0.19
C ALA A 22 7.89 -1.04 -1.03
N PRO A 23 8.50 -1.14 -2.21
CA PRO A 23 8.37 -2.32 -3.07
C PRO A 23 8.90 -3.60 -2.39
N SER A 24 8.56 -4.74 -2.97
CA SER A 24 9.11 -6.04 -2.57
C SER A 24 10.64 -6.07 -2.71
N LYS A 25 11.29 -6.92 -1.93
CA LYS A 25 12.71 -7.25 -2.08
C LYS A 25 12.98 -8.34 -3.13
N LEU A 26 11.92 -8.87 -3.76
CA LEU A 26 12.05 -9.88 -4.79
C LEU A 26 12.26 -9.25 -6.16
N ASP A 27 13.24 -9.77 -6.88
CA ASP A 27 13.39 -9.50 -8.30
C ASP A 27 12.39 -10.32 -9.13
N VAL A 28 11.99 -9.78 -10.27
CA VAL A 28 11.28 -10.50 -11.33
C VAL A 28 12.23 -10.59 -12.53
N PRO A 29 13.07 -11.63 -12.60
CA PRO A 29 14.24 -11.63 -13.47
C PRO A 29 13.94 -11.95 -14.94
N ASP A 30 12.80 -12.58 -15.22
CA ASP A 30 12.41 -12.97 -16.58
C ASP A 30 10.92 -12.73 -16.87
N LEU A 31 10.57 -12.75 -18.15
CA LEU A 31 9.20 -12.47 -18.60
C LEU A 31 8.19 -13.55 -18.19
N THR A 32 8.62 -14.82 -18.07
CA THR A 32 7.72 -15.91 -17.66
C THR A 32 7.27 -15.72 -16.22
N ILE A 33 8.18 -15.32 -15.33
CA ILE A 33 7.86 -14.99 -13.94
C ILE A 33 7.00 -13.72 -13.89
N ALA A 34 7.32 -12.71 -14.71
CA ALA A 34 6.54 -11.48 -14.80
C ALA A 34 5.08 -11.75 -15.15
N GLU A 35 4.82 -12.52 -16.21
CA GLU A 35 3.49 -12.91 -16.64
C GLU A 35 2.71 -13.66 -15.54
N ASN A 36 3.37 -14.58 -14.83
CA ASN A 36 2.77 -15.36 -13.74
C ASN A 36 2.31 -14.47 -12.56
N VAL A 37 2.92 -13.33 -12.36
CA VAL A 37 2.56 -12.35 -11.31
C VAL A 37 1.77 -11.16 -11.83
N GLY A 38 1.37 -11.19 -13.12
CA GLY A 38 0.54 -10.17 -13.76
C GLY A 38 1.31 -8.90 -14.16
N TRP A 39 2.58 -9.03 -14.53
CA TRP A 39 3.45 -7.93 -14.94
C TRP A 39 3.89 -8.11 -16.39
N ASP A 40 4.04 -7.00 -17.11
CA ASP A 40 4.43 -7.00 -18.53
C ASP A 40 5.96 -6.91 -18.74
N ALA A 41 6.73 -6.77 -17.66
CA ALA A 41 8.17 -6.59 -17.72
C ALA A 41 8.89 -7.14 -16.50
N THR A 42 10.18 -7.39 -16.65
CA THR A 42 11.09 -7.74 -15.55
C THR A 42 11.25 -6.58 -14.57
N VAL A 43 11.49 -6.89 -13.29
CA VAL A 43 11.70 -5.90 -12.25
C VAL A 43 12.95 -6.22 -11.45
N ASN A 44 13.79 -5.20 -11.31
CA ASN A 44 14.92 -5.20 -10.39
C ASN A 44 14.53 -4.42 -9.13
N HIS A 45 14.59 -5.06 -7.97
CA HIS A 45 14.12 -4.44 -6.74
C HIS A 45 14.98 -3.24 -6.30
N VAL A 46 16.27 -3.20 -6.58
CA VAL A 46 17.13 -2.06 -6.23
C VAL A 46 16.66 -0.82 -6.99
N LYS A 47 16.44 -0.96 -8.31
CA LYS A 47 15.92 0.13 -9.13
C LYS A 47 14.48 0.52 -8.72
N ALA A 48 13.66 -0.45 -8.35
CA ALA A 48 12.30 -0.18 -7.86
C ALA A 48 12.34 0.60 -6.54
N MET A 49 13.27 0.27 -5.64
CA MET A 49 13.46 0.98 -4.39
C MET A 49 13.97 2.42 -4.62
N ASP A 50 14.93 2.60 -5.52
CA ASP A 50 15.43 3.94 -5.88
C ASP A 50 14.30 4.83 -6.42
N ASN A 51 13.46 4.28 -7.30
CA ASN A 51 12.29 4.99 -7.83
C ASN A 51 11.27 5.32 -6.73
N PHE A 52 11.03 4.38 -5.82
CA PHE A 52 10.16 4.60 -4.65
C PHE A 52 10.68 5.74 -3.76
N MET A 53 11.98 5.73 -3.45
CA MET A 53 12.59 6.77 -2.62
C MET A 53 12.53 8.14 -3.30
N GLY A 54 12.77 8.20 -4.61
CA GLY A 54 12.60 9.43 -5.41
C GLY A 54 11.17 9.95 -5.37
N PHE A 55 10.17 9.07 -5.54
CA PHE A 55 8.76 9.43 -5.46
C PHE A 55 8.36 9.93 -4.06
N LYS A 56 8.76 9.21 -3.01
CA LYS A 56 8.55 9.60 -1.61
C LYS A 56 9.11 11.00 -1.35
N THR A 57 10.38 11.22 -1.70
CA THR A 57 11.05 12.52 -1.53
C THR A 57 10.35 13.64 -2.28
N THR A 58 9.85 13.38 -3.49
CA THR A 58 9.10 14.36 -4.28
C THR A 58 7.82 14.81 -3.57
N LEU A 59 7.08 13.86 -3.01
CA LEU A 59 5.86 14.17 -2.24
C LEU A 59 6.19 14.95 -0.95
N GLU A 60 7.21 14.54 -0.21
CA GLU A 60 7.64 15.22 1.00
C GLU A 60 8.10 16.67 0.72
N ASN A 61 8.85 16.89 -0.36
CA ASN A 61 9.24 18.24 -0.80
C ASN A 61 8.06 19.12 -1.24
N ALA A 62 6.97 18.49 -1.70
CA ALA A 62 5.71 19.19 -1.99
C ALA A 62 4.86 19.46 -0.72
N GLY A 63 5.36 19.13 0.46
CA GLY A 63 4.66 19.36 1.73
C GLY A 63 3.66 18.25 2.11
N VAL A 64 3.64 17.13 1.37
CA VAL A 64 2.78 15.99 1.67
C VAL A 64 3.39 15.15 2.78
N LYS A 65 2.61 14.82 3.80
CA LYS A 65 3.03 13.86 4.83
C LYS A 65 2.94 12.44 4.25
N VAL A 66 4.08 11.78 4.10
CA VAL A 66 4.15 10.41 3.60
C VAL A 66 4.22 9.43 4.78
N ILE A 67 3.38 8.41 4.75
CA ILE A 67 3.39 7.28 5.68
C ILE A 67 3.79 6.04 4.88
N ASP A 68 4.99 5.52 5.14
CA ASP A 68 5.36 4.21 4.61
C ASP A 68 4.83 3.12 5.55
N TYR A 69 3.73 2.48 5.14
CA TYR A 69 3.09 1.50 6.00
C TYR A 69 4.00 0.29 6.29
N SER A 70 5.00 0.05 5.44
CA SER A 70 5.96 -1.04 5.65
C SER A 70 6.85 -0.82 6.88
N GLU A 71 7.07 0.44 7.27
CA GLU A 71 7.85 0.79 8.48
C GLU A 71 7.05 0.60 9.78
N GLU A 72 5.72 0.53 9.67
CA GLU A 72 4.82 0.38 10.81
C GLU A 72 4.48 -1.08 11.13
N LEU A 73 4.90 -2.02 10.28
CA LEU A 73 4.71 -3.44 10.48
C LEU A 73 5.67 -3.96 11.58
N SER A 74 5.22 -4.94 12.35
CA SER A 74 6.14 -5.66 13.25
C SER A 74 7.25 -6.36 12.46
N PRO A 75 8.43 -6.61 13.04
CA PRO A 75 9.56 -7.19 12.31
C PRO A 75 9.22 -8.49 11.57
N ASP A 76 8.47 -9.38 12.19
CA ASP A 76 8.08 -10.65 11.61
C ASP A 76 7.15 -10.44 10.39
N VAL A 77 6.15 -9.59 10.56
CA VAL A 77 5.21 -9.24 9.48
C VAL A 77 5.92 -8.50 8.35
N LYS A 78 6.84 -7.60 8.67
CA LYS A 78 7.65 -6.88 7.68
C LYS A 78 8.44 -7.85 6.80
N THR A 79 9.09 -8.85 7.41
CA THR A 79 9.84 -9.86 6.69
C THR A 79 8.97 -10.63 5.69
N ILE A 80 7.76 -11.03 6.10
CA ILE A 80 6.80 -11.70 5.21
C ILE A 80 6.33 -10.73 4.11
N SER A 81 5.95 -9.53 4.49
CA SER A 81 5.45 -8.50 3.57
C SER A 81 6.48 -8.17 2.47
N GLU A 82 7.76 -8.14 2.78
CA GLU A 82 8.85 -7.89 1.83
C GLU A 82 8.98 -8.94 0.73
N GLN A 83 8.34 -10.10 0.88
CA GLN A 83 8.26 -11.16 -0.12
C GLN A 83 7.01 -11.07 -1.01
N LEU A 84 6.13 -10.09 -0.78
CA LEU A 84 4.89 -9.93 -1.53
C LEU A 84 5.11 -8.98 -2.72
N ILE A 85 5.15 -9.50 -3.93
CA ILE A 85 5.56 -8.78 -5.14
C ILE A 85 4.73 -7.51 -5.38
N ASN A 86 3.42 -7.58 -5.16
CA ASN A 86 2.48 -6.50 -5.46
C ASN A 86 2.21 -5.56 -4.27
N ARG A 87 2.94 -5.66 -3.16
CA ARG A 87 2.73 -4.85 -1.95
C ARG A 87 2.78 -3.34 -2.18
N TYR A 88 3.44 -2.90 -3.21
CA TYR A 88 3.55 -1.49 -3.60
C TYR A 88 2.19 -0.84 -3.93
N PHE A 89 1.22 -1.61 -4.42
CA PHE A 89 -0.10 -1.13 -4.83
C PHE A 89 -1.06 -1.00 -3.63
N VAL A 90 -0.74 -0.12 -2.69
CA VAL A 90 -1.47 0.10 -1.43
C VAL A 90 -2.93 0.51 -1.65
N ARG A 91 -3.21 1.30 -2.69
CA ARG A 91 -4.57 1.78 -3.00
C ARG A 91 -5.57 0.65 -3.22
N ASP A 92 -5.11 -0.54 -3.59
CA ASP A 92 -5.98 -1.69 -3.81
C ASP A 92 -6.36 -2.38 -2.49
N LEU A 93 -5.64 -2.08 -1.40
CA LEU A 93 -5.91 -2.62 -0.07
C LEU A 93 -7.00 -1.84 0.65
N ALA A 94 -7.03 -0.53 0.45
CA ALA A 94 -8.03 0.34 1.06
C ALA A 94 -8.16 1.66 0.30
N CYS A 95 -9.34 2.25 0.32
CA CYS A 95 -9.56 3.62 -0.15
C CYS A 95 -10.36 4.43 0.88
N VAL A 96 -10.22 5.75 0.80
CA VAL A 96 -10.95 6.71 1.63
C VAL A 96 -11.96 7.45 0.76
N ILE A 97 -13.21 7.49 1.22
CA ILE A 97 -14.28 8.28 0.62
C ILE A 97 -14.96 9.08 1.73
N GLY A 98 -14.89 10.40 1.65
CA GLY A 98 -15.30 11.27 2.76
C GLY A 98 -14.46 10.96 4.00
N ASN A 99 -15.13 10.69 5.10
CA ASN A 99 -14.50 10.31 6.36
C ASN A 99 -14.53 8.80 6.63
N SER A 100 -14.83 7.99 5.63
CA SER A 100 -14.95 6.53 5.74
C SER A 100 -13.82 5.84 4.99
N MET A 101 -13.36 4.74 5.54
CA MET A 101 -12.37 3.87 4.91
C MET A 101 -13.05 2.58 4.44
N PHE A 102 -12.76 2.17 3.22
CA PHE A 102 -13.26 0.95 2.61
C PHE A 102 -12.09 0.02 2.33
N TYR A 103 -12.21 -1.21 2.80
CA TYR A 103 -11.23 -2.25 2.46
C TYR A 103 -11.54 -2.85 1.10
N GLY A 104 -10.50 -2.99 0.30
CA GLY A 104 -10.54 -3.78 -0.93
C GLY A 104 -10.52 -5.27 -0.64
N ALA A 105 -10.89 -6.06 -1.64
CA ALA A 105 -10.68 -7.50 -1.66
C ALA A 105 -10.05 -7.88 -3.00
N ALA A 106 -8.82 -8.43 -2.97
CA ALA A 106 -8.15 -8.79 -4.21
C ALA A 106 -8.83 -9.99 -4.88
N GLY A 107 -9.12 -9.86 -6.15
CA GLY A 107 -9.52 -10.95 -7.01
C GLY A 107 -8.38 -11.96 -7.20
N SER A 108 -7.13 -11.49 -7.24
CA SER A 108 -5.95 -12.34 -7.38
C SER A 108 -5.57 -13.03 -6.07
N SER A 109 -5.35 -14.35 -6.12
CA SER A 109 -4.85 -15.13 -4.98
C SER A 109 -3.46 -14.68 -4.53
N LEU A 110 -2.65 -14.16 -5.43
CA LEU A 110 -1.29 -13.65 -5.15
C LEU A 110 -1.29 -12.49 -4.14
N ARG A 111 -2.38 -11.75 -4.05
CA ARG A 111 -2.50 -10.57 -3.18
C ARG A 111 -3.24 -10.82 -1.88
N ARG A 112 -3.87 -11.99 -1.71
CA ARG A 112 -4.70 -12.27 -0.53
C ARG A 112 -3.93 -12.19 0.78
N SER A 113 -2.64 -12.55 0.78
CA SER A 113 -1.78 -12.48 1.96
C SER A 113 -1.41 -11.05 2.39
N GLU A 114 -1.61 -10.05 1.55
CA GLU A 114 -1.35 -8.65 1.88
C GLU A 114 -2.41 -8.07 2.84
N TYR A 115 -3.66 -8.53 2.72
CA TYR A 115 -4.82 -7.92 3.38
C TYR A 115 -4.81 -8.02 4.91
N PRO A 116 -4.55 -9.18 5.53
CA PRO A 116 -4.61 -9.32 6.98
C PRO A 116 -3.69 -8.34 7.70
N HIS A 117 -2.49 -8.12 7.15
CA HIS A 117 -1.50 -7.22 7.72
C HIS A 117 -1.89 -5.75 7.56
N ALA A 118 -2.37 -5.37 6.37
CA ALA A 118 -2.85 -4.02 6.10
C ALA A 118 -4.09 -3.70 6.95
N HIS A 119 -5.05 -4.61 7.03
CA HIS A 119 -6.27 -4.42 7.83
C HIS A 119 -5.94 -4.21 9.30
N SER A 120 -5.12 -5.07 9.90
CA SER A 120 -4.73 -4.95 11.30
C SER A 120 -4.07 -3.60 11.62
N LEU A 121 -3.24 -3.08 10.70
CA LEU A 121 -2.60 -1.78 10.87
C LEU A 121 -3.59 -0.64 10.72
N LEU A 122 -4.47 -0.70 9.72
CA LEU A 122 -5.48 0.33 9.47
C LEU A 122 -6.50 0.39 10.60
N GLU A 123 -6.91 -0.75 11.17
CA GLU A 123 -7.77 -0.80 12.36
C GLU A 123 -7.10 -0.13 13.58
N LYS A 124 -5.80 -0.31 13.74
CA LYS A 124 -5.04 0.34 14.80
C LYS A 124 -4.95 1.86 14.61
N TRP A 125 -4.82 2.33 13.37
CA TRP A 125 -4.73 3.75 13.06
C TRP A 125 -6.07 4.48 13.11
N PHE A 126 -7.17 3.76 12.82
CA PHE A 126 -8.51 4.31 12.71
C PHE A 126 -9.53 3.55 13.59
N PRO A 127 -9.31 3.44 14.90
CA PRO A 127 -10.11 2.57 15.78
C PRO A 127 -11.58 3.01 15.90
N GLU A 128 -11.88 4.27 15.67
CA GLU A 128 -13.23 4.84 15.84
C GLU A 128 -14.07 4.83 14.55
N LYS A 129 -13.52 4.37 13.43
CA LYS A 129 -14.23 4.40 12.16
C LYS A 129 -14.95 3.07 11.93
N LYS A 130 -16.20 3.15 11.48
CA LYS A 130 -16.92 1.99 10.97
C LYS A 130 -16.18 1.52 9.70
N LEU A 131 -15.48 0.42 9.86
CA LEU A 131 -14.84 -0.27 8.75
C LEU A 131 -15.94 -0.96 7.95
N ASN A 132 -16.23 -0.44 6.78
CA ASN A 132 -17.20 -1.03 5.88
C ASN A 132 -16.45 -2.01 4.96
N ASN A 133 -16.72 -3.29 5.14
CA ASN A 133 -16.26 -4.30 4.19
C ASN A 133 -17.06 -4.14 2.90
N LEU A 134 -16.47 -3.56 1.87
CA LEU A 134 -17.03 -3.61 0.53
C LEU A 134 -16.66 -4.96 -0.06
N LEU A 135 -17.53 -5.95 0.05
CA LEU A 135 -17.48 -7.15 -0.78
C LEU A 135 -17.82 -6.71 -2.21
N LEU A 136 -16.81 -6.45 -3.00
CA LEU A 136 -16.99 -6.40 -4.45
C LEU A 136 -17.18 -7.85 -4.91
N LEU A 137 -18.42 -8.19 -5.22
CA LEU A 137 -18.80 -9.42 -5.91
C LEU A 137 -18.32 -9.39 -7.36
#